data_745f25645c51e09af0a252a10e8e88c9
#
_entry.id   745f25645c51e09af0a252a10e8e88c9
#
_cell.length_a   1.000
_cell.length_b   1.000
_cell.length_c   1.000
_cell.angle_alpha   90.00
_cell.angle_beta   90.00
_cell.angle_gamma   90.00
#
_symmetry.space_group_name_H-M   'P 1'
#
loop_
_entity.id
_entity.type
_entity.pdbx_description
1 polymer ?
#
loop_
_entity_poly.entity_id
_entity_poly.type
_entity_poly.pdbx_seq_one_letter_code
_entity_poly.pdbx_strand_id
1 'polypeptide(L)'
;DLQLNWAPQLQVKTTDRATGERSSLSGGGDLYLRMKARVYESDTASVALLPFVKAPTARSGLGNDTWEGGLALPVNFVLPSSFSLTFGPELDWLADSDGSGKHVAIVNVINLARPLTPKLSMAVELWSSINRDPAQTVEQYSADIAASYLLNPLLQLDVGANFGLNDRTPDTQVYIGLSHRF
;
A
#
# COMPACT_ATOMS: atom_id res chain seq x y z
N ASP A 1 -7.32 -11.19 -12.23
CA ASP A 1 -6.37 -10.18 -12.75
C ASP A 1 -4.98 -10.46 -12.22
N LEU A 2 -3.96 -10.36 -13.08
CA LEU A 2 -2.55 -10.37 -12.69
C LEU A 2 -2.08 -8.90 -12.65
N GLN A 3 -1.35 -8.53 -11.60
CA GLN A 3 -0.90 -7.15 -11.39
C GLN A 3 0.59 -7.14 -11.13
N LEU A 4 1.30 -6.24 -11.79
CA LEU A 4 2.71 -5.94 -11.57
C LEU A 4 2.81 -4.51 -11.05
N ASN A 5 3.41 -4.33 -9.87
CA ASN A 5 3.58 -3.02 -9.25
C ASN A 5 5.07 -2.77 -8.99
N TRP A 6 5.55 -1.62 -9.39
CA TRP A 6 6.93 -1.21 -9.18
C TRP A 6 7.04 0.31 -9.02
N ALA A 7 7.86 0.76 -8.11
CA ALA A 7 8.21 2.16 -7.96
C ALA A 7 9.59 2.40 -8.61
N PRO A 8 9.66 2.97 -9.82
CA PRO A 8 10.94 3.21 -10.49
C PRO A 8 11.81 4.22 -9.74
N GLN A 9 11.20 5.09 -8.96
CA GLN A 9 11.87 6.10 -8.16
C GLN A 9 11.20 6.25 -6.80
N LEU A 10 11.97 5.98 -5.75
CA LEU A 10 11.66 6.32 -4.35
C LEU A 10 12.67 7.34 -3.86
N GLN A 11 12.25 8.23 -2.99
CA GLN A 11 13.12 9.11 -2.22
C GLN A 11 12.66 9.11 -0.77
N VAL A 12 13.53 8.68 0.12
CA VAL A 12 13.33 8.74 1.58
C VAL A 12 14.21 9.85 2.12
N LYS A 13 13.61 10.78 2.86
CA LYS A 13 14.31 11.85 3.59
C LYS A 13 14.04 11.65 5.07
N THR A 14 15.10 11.57 5.84
CA THR A 14 15.02 11.39 7.29
C THR A 14 15.70 12.60 7.98
N THR A 15 15.07 13.08 9.05
CA THR A 15 15.66 14.07 9.93
C THR A 15 15.74 13.47 11.33
N ASP A 16 16.92 13.35 11.88
CA ASP A 16 17.10 12.97 13.28
C ASP A 16 16.54 14.09 14.17
N ARG A 17 15.54 13.76 14.98
CA ARG A 17 14.82 14.75 15.82
C ARG A 17 15.68 15.27 16.97
N ALA A 18 16.70 14.51 17.40
CA ALA A 18 17.57 14.90 18.51
C ALA A 18 18.73 15.78 18.04
N THR A 19 19.34 15.47 16.89
CA THR A 19 20.51 16.17 16.36
C THR A 19 20.19 17.18 15.27
N GLY A 20 19.02 17.07 14.62
CA GLY A 20 18.64 17.86 13.45
C GLY A 20 19.38 17.40 12.16
N GLU A 21 20.17 16.34 12.21
CA GLU A 21 20.87 15.82 11.06
C GLU A 21 19.89 15.28 10.00
N ARG A 22 20.20 15.56 8.73
CA ARG A 22 19.35 15.18 7.60
C ARG A 22 20.09 14.18 6.72
N SER A 23 19.37 13.11 6.35
CA SER A 23 19.82 12.15 5.36
C SER A 23 18.81 12.00 4.24
N SER A 24 19.26 11.54 3.07
CA SER A 24 18.39 11.27 1.93
C SER A 24 18.91 10.08 1.17
N LEU A 25 18.02 9.14 0.86
CA LEU A 25 18.30 7.97 0.02
C LEU A 25 17.28 7.92 -1.11
N SER A 26 17.72 7.62 -2.34
CA SER A 26 16.82 7.51 -3.49
C SER A 26 17.21 6.38 -4.42
N GLY A 27 16.24 5.77 -5.10
CA GLY A 27 16.45 4.67 -6.06
C GLY A 27 15.17 3.94 -6.38
N GLY A 28 15.25 2.83 -7.11
CA GLY A 28 14.12 1.95 -7.37
C GLY A 28 13.66 1.21 -6.12
N GLY A 29 12.37 0.93 -6.05
CA GLY A 29 11.74 0.10 -5.02
C GLY A 29 11.66 -1.37 -5.42
N ASP A 30 11.09 -2.18 -4.54
CA ASP A 30 10.83 -3.60 -4.80
C ASP A 30 9.70 -3.79 -5.83
N LEU A 31 9.79 -4.91 -6.54
CA LEU A 31 8.78 -5.34 -7.50
C LEU A 31 7.76 -6.24 -6.80
N TYR A 32 6.48 -5.95 -7.00
CA TYR A 32 5.38 -6.75 -6.50
C TYR A 32 4.65 -7.43 -7.64
N LEU A 33 4.44 -8.74 -7.52
CA LEU A 33 3.53 -9.50 -8.36
C LEU A 33 2.32 -9.89 -7.52
N ARG A 34 1.11 -9.52 -7.98
CA ARG A 34 -0.15 -9.77 -7.28
C ARG A 34 -1.13 -10.49 -8.21
N MET A 35 -1.94 -11.36 -7.65
CA MET A 35 -3.04 -12.00 -8.36
C MET A 35 -4.35 -11.67 -7.64
N LYS A 36 -5.29 -11.05 -8.34
CA LYS A 36 -6.62 -10.76 -7.79
C LYS A 36 -7.65 -11.74 -8.33
N ALA A 37 -8.23 -12.52 -7.44
CA ALA A 37 -9.34 -13.43 -7.72
C ALA A 37 -10.59 -12.94 -6.97
N ARG A 38 -11.64 -12.55 -7.69
CA ARG A 38 -12.94 -12.24 -7.09
C ARG A 38 -13.61 -13.55 -6.71
N VAL A 39 -13.94 -13.72 -5.43
CA VAL A 39 -14.52 -14.94 -4.87
C VAL A 39 -16.00 -14.79 -4.52
N TYR A 40 -16.47 -13.57 -4.39
CA TYR A 40 -17.87 -13.24 -4.17
C TYR A 40 -18.24 -11.91 -4.86
N GLU A 41 -19.45 -11.82 -5.40
CA GLU A 41 -20.00 -10.61 -6.00
C GLU A 41 -21.53 -10.60 -5.86
N SER A 42 -22.06 -9.45 -5.47
CA SER A 42 -23.49 -9.10 -5.49
C SER A 42 -23.65 -7.65 -5.94
N ASP A 43 -24.88 -7.17 -6.03
CA ASP A 43 -25.17 -5.77 -6.39
C ASP A 43 -24.60 -4.76 -5.37
N THR A 44 -24.40 -5.18 -4.13
CA THR A 44 -24.00 -4.30 -3.02
C THR A 44 -22.66 -4.61 -2.39
N ALA A 45 -22.09 -5.78 -2.68
CA ALA A 45 -20.81 -6.19 -2.07
C ALA A 45 -19.98 -7.10 -2.98
N SER A 46 -18.67 -7.05 -2.82
CA SER A 46 -17.75 -7.99 -3.45
C SER A 46 -16.58 -8.32 -2.53
N VAL A 47 -16.07 -9.56 -2.67
CA VAL A 47 -14.90 -10.04 -1.93
C VAL A 47 -13.88 -10.58 -2.93
N ALA A 48 -12.61 -10.26 -2.70
CA ALA A 48 -11.53 -10.82 -3.50
C ALA A 48 -10.43 -11.41 -2.60
N LEU A 49 -9.69 -12.39 -3.17
CA LEU A 49 -8.42 -12.85 -2.66
C LEU A 49 -7.30 -12.19 -3.45
N LEU A 50 -6.27 -11.71 -2.76
CA LEU A 50 -5.17 -10.97 -3.36
C LEU A 50 -3.82 -11.47 -2.80
N PRO A 51 -3.41 -12.72 -3.13
CA PRO A 51 -2.05 -13.15 -2.82
C PRO A 51 -1.03 -12.32 -3.59
N PHE A 52 0.13 -12.09 -2.96
CA PHE A 52 1.22 -11.38 -3.60
C PHE A 52 2.59 -11.90 -3.16
N VAL A 53 3.57 -11.60 -3.98
CA VAL A 53 4.99 -11.79 -3.69
C VAL A 53 5.76 -10.51 -4.01
N LYS A 54 6.70 -10.16 -3.14
CA LYS A 54 7.64 -9.06 -3.29
C LYS A 54 9.02 -9.61 -3.62
N ALA A 55 9.56 -9.22 -4.76
CA ALA A 55 10.92 -9.54 -5.15
C ALA A 55 11.89 -8.46 -4.65
N PRO A 56 13.07 -8.85 -4.11
CA PRO A 56 14.05 -7.91 -3.57
C PRO A 56 14.83 -7.23 -4.69
N THR A 57 14.21 -6.26 -5.34
CA THR A 57 14.78 -5.52 -6.48
C THR A 57 15.09 -4.06 -6.14
N ALA A 58 14.76 -3.63 -4.92
CA ALA A 58 15.01 -2.27 -4.46
C ALA A 58 16.51 -1.97 -4.39
N ARG A 59 16.85 -0.69 -4.53
CA ARG A 59 18.19 -0.23 -4.19
C ARG A 59 18.48 -0.53 -2.72
N SER A 60 19.71 -0.97 -2.44
CA SER A 60 20.17 -1.22 -1.07
C SER A 60 19.87 -0.06 -0.13
N GLY A 61 19.25 -0.38 1.02
CA GLY A 61 18.72 0.56 2.01
C GLY A 61 17.31 1.11 1.73
N LEU A 62 16.70 0.79 0.57
CA LEU A 62 15.29 1.09 0.28
C LEU A 62 14.39 -0.16 0.35
N GLY A 63 14.97 -1.34 0.40
CA GLY A 63 14.34 -2.63 0.63
C GLY A 63 15.12 -3.42 1.68
N ASN A 64 14.69 -4.65 1.91
CA ASN A 64 15.32 -5.56 2.87
C ASN A 64 16.07 -6.74 2.22
N ASP A 65 16.30 -6.67 0.93
CA ASP A 65 17.06 -7.63 0.12
C ASP A 65 16.53 -9.09 0.23
N THR A 66 15.26 -9.28 0.58
CA THR A 66 14.66 -10.59 0.83
C THR A 66 13.28 -10.72 0.17
N TRP A 67 12.97 -11.93 -0.31
CA TRP A 67 11.63 -12.28 -0.79
C TRP A 67 10.62 -12.26 0.35
N GLU A 68 9.54 -11.55 0.15
CA GLU A 68 8.41 -11.47 1.07
C GLU A 68 7.09 -11.68 0.31
N GLY A 69 6.00 -11.83 1.03
CA GLY A 69 4.71 -12.00 0.39
C GLY A 69 3.59 -11.96 1.40
N GLY A 70 2.38 -12.00 0.90
CA GLY A 70 1.20 -11.91 1.76
C GLY A 70 -0.07 -12.28 1.05
N LEU A 71 -1.17 -12.13 1.78
CA LEU A 71 -2.52 -12.36 1.31
C LEU A 71 -3.44 -11.27 1.85
N ALA A 72 -4.01 -10.47 0.95
CA ALA A 72 -5.09 -9.55 1.29
C ALA A 72 -6.47 -10.13 0.95
N LEU A 73 -7.47 -9.76 1.74
CA LEU A 73 -8.88 -10.12 1.57
C LEU A 73 -9.75 -8.86 1.50
N PRO A 74 -9.69 -8.05 0.44
CA PRO A 74 -10.52 -6.86 0.33
C PRO A 74 -12.00 -7.21 0.19
N VAL A 75 -12.81 -6.58 1.05
CA VAL A 75 -14.27 -6.61 1.06
C VAL A 75 -14.78 -5.22 0.71
N ASN A 76 -15.44 -5.09 -0.41
CA ASN A 76 -15.98 -3.81 -0.89
C ASN A 76 -17.50 -3.78 -0.78
N PHE A 77 -18.04 -2.65 -0.33
CA PHE A 77 -19.48 -2.35 -0.27
C PHE A 77 -19.81 -1.15 -1.15
N VAL A 78 -20.86 -1.29 -1.94
CA VAL A 78 -21.46 -0.20 -2.70
C VAL A 78 -22.44 0.53 -1.79
N LEU A 79 -22.20 1.81 -1.56
CA LEU A 79 -23.01 2.66 -0.71
C LEU A 79 -23.86 3.63 -1.55
N PRO A 80 -24.93 4.24 -0.96
CA PRO A 80 -25.70 5.29 -1.63
C PRO A 80 -24.80 6.43 -2.15
N SER A 81 -25.30 7.19 -3.15
CA SER A 81 -24.61 8.34 -3.75
C SER A 81 -23.24 7.99 -4.39
N SER A 82 -23.12 6.77 -4.90
CA SER A 82 -21.90 6.25 -5.57
C SER A 82 -20.65 6.21 -4.69
N PHE A 83 -20.80 6.18 -3.36
CA PHE A 83 -19.70 5.85 -2.48
C PHE A 83 -19.38 4.35 -2.54
N SER A 84 -18.11 4.00 -2.35
CA SER A 84 -17.67 2.64 -2.07
C SER A 84 -16.86 2.62 -0.78
N LEU A 85 -17.11 1.63 0.07
CA LEU A 85 -16.39 1.39 1.32
C LEU A 85 -15.67 0.06 1.19
N THR A 86 -14.36 0.06 1.37
CA THR A 86 -13.53 -1.15 1.32
C THR A 86 -12.85 -1.38 2.66
N PHE A 87 -12.97 -2.60 3.17
CA PHE A 87 -12.14 -3.14 4.25
C PHE A 87 -11.13 -4.08 3.64
N GLY A 88 -9.84 -3.88 3.91
CA GLY A 88 -8.76 -4.66 3.34
C GLY A 88 -7.84 -5.25 4.42
N PRO A 89 -8.27 -6.31 5.14
CA PRO A 89 -7.34 -7.04 5.98
C PRO A 89 -6.31 -7.78 5.12
N GLU A 90 -5.06 -7.77 5.58
CA GLU A 90 -3.92 -8.40 4.90
C GLU A 90 -3.01 -9.05 5.94
N LEU A 91 -2.46 -10.21 5.60
CA LEU A 91 -1.43 -10.92 6.36
C LEU A 91 -0.17 -10.99 5.51
N ASP A 92 0.92 -10.48 6.05
CA ASP A 92 2.22 -10.47 5.40
C ASP A 92 3.19 -11.42 6.08
N TRP A 93 4.00 -12.13 5.29
CA TRP A 93 5.17 -12.88 5.72
C TRP A 93 6.41 -12.08 5.40
N LEU A 94 6.93 -11.42 6.43
CA LEU A 94 8.09 -10.53 6.35
C LEU A 94 9.35 -11.24 6.87
N ALA A 95 10.52 -10.82 6.40
CA ALA A 95 11.78 -11.26 6.94
C ALA A 95 12.03 -10.65 8.33
N ASP A 96 12.60 -11.44 9.23
CA ASP A 96 13.06 -10.94 10.53
C ASP A 96 14.17 -9.92 10.33
N SER A 97 14.23 -8.91 11.18
CA SER A 97 15.20 -7.83 11.08
C SER A 97 16.66 -8.30 11.23
N ASP A 98 16.88 -9.45 11.86
CA ASP A 98 18.18 -10.11 11.99
C ASP A 98 18.52 -11.08 10.84
N GLY A 99 17.57 -11.27 9.90
CA GLY A 99 17.71 -12.18 8.76
C GLY A 99 17.60 -13.67 9.10
N SER A 100 17.25 -14.05 10.35
CA SER A 100 17.25 -15.44 10.80
C SER A 100 16.01 -16.24 10.42
N GLY A 101 14.89 -15.55 10.09
CA GLY A 101 13.60 -16.19 9.84
C GLY A 101 12.59 -15.28 9.19
N LYS A 102 11.33 -15.58 9.45
CA LYS A 102 10.18 -14.79 9.00
C LYS A 102 9.12 -14.69 10.09
N HIS A 103 8.45 -13.55 10.12
CA HIS A 103 7.34 -13.27 11.03
C HIS A 103 6.12 -12.78 10.27
N VAL A 104 5.02 -12.61 10.99
CA VAL A 104 3.75 -12.12 10.44
C VAL A 104 3.56 -10.66 10.79
N ALA A 105 3.18 -9.86 9.78
CA ALA A 105 2.56 -8.57 9.99
C ALA A 105 1.07 -8.64 9.65
N ILE A 106 0.26 -7.87 10.37
CA ILE A 106 -1.18 -7.70 10.12
C ILE A 106 -1.39 -6.29 9.62
N VAL A 107 -1.90 -6.18 8.40
CA VAL A 107 -2.21 -4.88 7.78
C VAL A 107 -3.72 -4.76 7.64
N ASN A 108 -4.24 -3.56 7.89
CA ASN A 108 -5.66 -3.26 7.66
C ASN A 108 -5.81 -1.94 6.94
N VAL A 109 -6.79 -1.89 6.05
CA VAL A 109 -7.18 -0.70 5.31
C VAL A 109 -8.67 -0.50 5.46
N ILE A 110 -9.09 0.74 5.71
CA ILE A 110 -10.48 1.20 5.57
C ILE A 110 -10.45 2.34 4.57
N ASN A 111 -11.02 2.12 3.40
CA ASN A 111 -11.03 3.08 2.30
C ASN A 111 -12.45 3.48 1.95
N LEU A 112 -12.70 4.78 1.88
CA LEU A 112 -13.95 5.36 1.40
C LEU A 112 -13.66 6.15 0.12
N ALA A 113 -14.21 5.69 -1.00
CA ALA A 113 -13.99 6.30 -2.30
C ALA A 113 -15.30 6.75 -2.96
N ARG A 114 -15.17 7.71 -3.89
CA ARG A 114 -16.30 8.19 -4.70
C ARG A 114 -15.81 8.71 -6.05
N PRO A 115 -16.47 8.35 -7.17
CA PRO A 115 -16.30 9.06 -8.43
C PRO A 115 -16.93 10.45 -8.33
N LEU A 116 -16.15 11.48 -8.63
CA LEU A 116 -16.62 12.87 -8.72
C LEU A 116 -17.10 13.21 -10.13
N THR A 117 -16.49 12.58 -11.12
CA THR A 117 -16.84 12.64 -12.53
C THR A 117 -16.64 11.25 -13.15
N PRO A 118 -17.07 11.00 -14.41
CA PRO A 118 -16.77 9.74 -15.09
C PRO A 118 -15.27 9.39 -15.20
N LYS A 119 -14.39 10.37 -15.01
CA LYS A 119 -12.94 10.18 -15.13
C LYS A 119 -12.17 10.40 -13.82
N LEU A 120 -12.73 11.14 -12.86
CA LEU A 120 -12.05 11.52 -11.62
C LEU A 120 -12.71 10.84 -10.44
N SER A 121 -11.94 10.11 -9.67
CA SER A 121 -12.34 9.56 -8.36
C SER A 121 -11.44 10.10 -7.25
N MET A 122 -12.00 10.20 -6.06
CA MET A 122 -11.23 10.52 -4.85
C MET A 122 -11.49 9.46 -3.78
N ALA A 123 -10.50 9.28 -2.91
CA ALA A 123 -10.58 8.38 -1.77
C ALA A 123 -9.94 9.01 -0.53
N VAL A 124 -10.46 8.63 0.63
CA VAL A 124 -9.82 8.80 1.93
C VAL A 124 -9.64 7.43 2.56
N GLU A 125 -8.55 7.24 3.29
CA GLU A 125 -8.18 5.94 3.81
C GLU A 125 -7.62 6.06 5.22
N LEU A 126 -7.87 5.05 6.04
CA LEU A 126 -7.15 4.78 7.27
C LEU A 126 -6.39 3.47 7.08
N TRP A 127 -5.10 3.51 7.33
CA TRP A 127 -4.22 2.36 7.22
C TRP A 127 -3.57 2.04 8.56
N SER A 128 -3.34 0.76 8.82
CA SER A 128 -2.57 0.29 9.98
C SER A 128 -1.74 -0.92 9.64
N SER A 129 -0.57 -1.05 10.27
CA SER A 129 0.28 -2.22 10.23
C SER A 129 0.77 -2.57 11.63
N ILE A 130 0.62 -3.83 12.02
CA ILE A 130 1.18 -4.40 13.25
C ILE A 130 2.21 -5.44 12.82
N ASN A 131 3.46 -5.02 12.77
CA ASN A 131 4.60 -5.87 12.41
C ASN A 131 5.15 -6.53 13.68
N ARG A 132 5.06 -7.88 13.76
CA ARG A 132 5.45 -8.68 14.92
C ARG A 132 6.84 -9.30 14.74
N ASP A 133 7.83 -8.47 14.42
CA ASP A 133 9.22 -8.91 14.38
C ASP A 133 9.66 -9.45 15.75
N PRO A 134 10.40 -10.59 15.83
CA PRO A 134 10.92 -11.14 17.09
C PRO A 134 11.77 -10.17 17.89
N ALA A 135 12.45 -9.22 17.26
CA ALA A 135 13.24 -8.21 17.93
C ALA A 135 12.38 -7.12 18.59
N GLN A 136 11.30 -6.71 17.90
CA GLN A 136 10.33 -5.73 18.43
C GLN A 136 9.03 -5.72 17.63
N THR A 137 7.91 -5.48 18.29
CA THR A 137 6.66 -5.16 17.57
C THR A 137 6.66 -3.69 17.16
N VAL A 138 6.38 -3.43 15.88
CA VAL A 138 6.24 -2.08 15.33
C VAL A 138 4.81 -1.87 14.89
N GLU A 139 4.16 -0.85 15.44
CA GLU A 139 2.81 -0.45 15.06
C GLU A 139 2.86 0.88 14.30
N GLN A 140 2.22 0.91 13.14
CA GLN A 140 2.16 2.07 12.27
C GLN A 140 0.70 2.37 11.90
N TYR A 141 0.38 3.65 11.80
CA TYR A 141 -0.95 4.13 11.44
C TYR A 141 -0.84 5.36 10.55
N SER A 142 -1.67 5.43 9.51
CA SER A 142 -1.77 6.64 8.68
C SER A 142 -3.22 6.99 8.34
N ALA A 143 -3.42 8.25 7.98
CA ALA A 143 -4.62 8.76 7.32
C ALA A 143 -4.19 9.27 5.94
N ASP A 144 -4.91 8.83 4.90
CA ASP A 144 -4.46 8.98 3.53
C ASP A 144 -5.53 9.64 2.68
N ILE A 145 -5.10 10.35 1.65
CA ILE A 145 -5.97 10.92 0.62
C ILE A 145 -5.39 10.59 -0.76
N ALA A 146 -6.27 10.21 -1.68
CA ALA A 146 -5.87 9.90 -3.04
C ALA A 146 -6.88 10.43 -4.06
N ALA A 147 -6.38 10.67 -5.27
CA ALA A 147 -7.19 10.93 -6.45
C ALA A 147 -6.69 10.06 -7.61
N SER A 148 -7.62 9.56 -8.41
CA SER A 148 -7.31 8.83 -9.63
C SER A 148 -8.03 9.47 -10.81
N TYR A 149 -7.33 9.59 -11.95
CA TYR A 149 -7.86 10.17 -13.16
C TYR A 149 -7.66 9.23 -14.34
N LEU A 150 -8.77 8.84 -15.00
CA LEU A 150 -8.75 8.03 -16.21
C LEU A 150 -8.34 8.89 -17.41
N LEU A 151 -7.12 8.71 -17.88
CA LEU A 151 -6.63 9.32 -19.14
C LEU A 151 -7.37 8.71 -20.34
N ASN A 152 -7.55 7.38 -20.32
CA ASN A 152 -8.39 6.63 -21.25
C ASN A 152 -8.89 5.35 -20.52
N PRO A 153 -9.75 4.50 -21.14
CA PRO A 153 -10.30 3.31 -20.47
C PRO A 153 -9.26 2.30 -19.94
N LEU A 154 -8.03 2.34 -20.44
CA LEU A 154 -6.95 1.42 -20.09
C LEU A 154 -5.82 2.07 -19.30
N LEU A 155 -5.81 3.40 -19.14
CA LEU A 155 -4.71 4.14 -18.54
C LEU A 155 -5.23 5.11 -17.49
N GLN A 156 -4.72 5.00 -16.27
CA GLN A 156 -5.08 5.80 -15.11
C GLN A 156 -3.85 6.45 -14.51
N LEU A 157 -3.97 7.71 -14.14
CA LEU A 157 -3.01 8.46 -13.32
C LEU A 157 -3.51 8.48 -11.88
N ASP A 158 -2.64 8.17 -10.94
CA ASP A 158 -2.91 8.16 -9.50
C ASP A 158 -1.99 9.15 -8.79
N VAL A 159 -2.52 9.87 -7.81
CA VAL A 159 -1.76 10.74 -6.92
C VAL A 159 -2.32 10.63 -5.53
N GLY A 160 -1.45 10.64 -4.52
CA GLY A 160 -1.91 10.58 -3.14
C GLY A 160 -0.86 11.05 -2.14
N ALA A 161 -1.33 11.19 -0.90
CA ALA A 161 -0.52 11.53 0.24
C ALA A 161 -0.98 10.75 1.46
N ASN A 162 -0.02 10.23 2.22
CA ASN A 162 -0.22 9.52 3.47
C ASN A 162 0.38 10.36 4.60
N PHE A 163 -0.34 10.48 5.70
CA PHE A 163 0.05 11.25 6.87
C PHE A 163 0.15 10.31 8.07
N GLY A 164 1.35 10.17 8.61
CA GLY A 164 1.60 9.34 9.78
C GLY A 164 0.87 9.84 11.01
N LEU A 165 0.26 8.91 11.77
CA LEU A 165 -0.50 9.22 12.98
C LEU A 165 0.26 8.87 14.26
N ASN A 166 1.46 8.28 14.14
CA ASN A 166 2.35 8.00 15.27
C ASN A 166 3.82 8.12 14.87
N ASP A 167 4.72 8.14 15.86
CA ASP A 167 6.17 8.33 15.67
C ASP A 167 6.88 7.17 14.93
N ARG A 168 6.21 6.04 14.73
CA ARG A 168 6.72 4.87 13.99
C ARG A 168 6.35 4.89 12.51
N THR A 169 5.43 5.77 12.13
CA THR A 169 5.01 5.96 10.74
C THR A 169 5.73 7.17 10.16
N PRO A 170 6.17 7.14 8.89
CA PRO A 170 6.69 8.32 8.22
C PRO A 170 5.74 9.51 8.34
N ASP A 171 6.23 10.70 8.71
CA ASP A 171 5.39 11.89 8.93
C ASP A 171 4.52 12.21 7.72
N THR A 172 5.10 12.13 6.52
CA THR A 172 4.37 12.35 5.25
C THR A 172 5.01 11.56 4.12
N GLN A 173 4.15 10.95 3.33
CA GLN A 173 4.52 10.24 2.11
C GLN A 173 3.66 10.78 0.97
N VAL A 174 4.25 11.11 -0.18
CA VAL A 174 3.51 11.50 -1.39
C VAL A 174 3.90 10.61 -2.54
N TYR A 175 2.94 10.32 -3.41
CA TYR A 175 3.21 9.49 -4.58
C TYR A 175 2.45 9.98 -5.80
N ILE A 176 2.98 9.62 -6.96
CA ILE A 176 2.32 9.68 -8.26
C ILE A 176 2.52 8.33 -8.93
N GLY A 177 1.48 7.79 -9.50
CA GLY A 177 1.48 6.48 -10.14
C GLY A 177 0.80 6.49 -11.49
N LEU A 178 1.12 5.50 -12.30
CA LEU A 178 0.47 5.24 -13.57
C LEU A 178 0.06 3.77 -13.61
N SER A 179 -1.23 3.52 -13.83
CA SER A 179 -1.79 2.17 -13.92
C SER A 179 -2.27 1.91 -15.34
N HIS A 180 -1.84 0.82 -15.94
CA HIS A 180 -2.26 0.39 -17.28
C HIS A 180 -2.89 -1.00 -17.22
N ARG A 181 -4.02 -1.17 -17.89
CA ARG A 181 -4.70 -2.45 -18.09
C ARG A 181 -4.44 -2.95 -19.52
N PHE A 182 -4.05 -4.22 -19.63
CA PHE A 182 -3.83 -4.91 -20.89
C PHE A 182 -5.05 -5.73 -21.29
#